data_9225c8d482742b903a734d9d07d7bcee
#
_entry.id   9225c8d482742b903a734d9d07d7bcee
#
_cell.length_a   1.000
_cell.length_b   1.000
_cell.length_c   1.000
_cell.angle_alpha   90.00
_cell.angle_beta   90.00
_cell.angle_gamma   90.00
#
_symmetry.space_group_name_H-M   'P 1'
#
loop_
_entity.id
_entity.type
_entity.pdbx_description
1 polymer ?
#
loop_
_entity_poly.entity_id
_entity_poly.type
_entity_poly.pdbx_seq_one_letter_code
_entity_poly.pdbx_strand_id
1 'polypeptide(L)'
;LSIFGSRQIDPEEGCPVYLGAAQTNKGCVGNYFASSGFYSPGLGYLNPKFSSLEKMPLGDGGVIYILSGANEDLLFTRRVLMRPGQFSLEVEDIVGLKAGSEPTNVVPYARILRDGYRPPRAFLDFDSYTYLGPVFSTERDSFGKLDFSDLSENSFEEESLGGWLALAQRYFVSSWVPQQDERHKYQARKVSSGAYSIAL
;
A
#
# COMPACT_ATOMS: atom_id res chain seq x y z
N LEU A 1 6.46 9.99 4.48
CA LEU A 1 7.04 8.82 5.16
C LEU A 1 8.03 8.16 4.22
N SER A 2 9.32 8.45 4.38
CA SER A 2 10.38 7.75 3.64
C SER A 2 10.62 6.42 4.33
N ILE A 3 9.89 5.38 3.97
CA ILE A 3 10.20 4.03 4.40
C ILE A 3 11.29 3.55 3.46
N PHE A 4 12.49 3.46 3.97
CA PHE A 4 13.69 2.81 3.47
C PHE A 4 13.58 2.15 2.10
N GLY A 5 13.65 2.96 1.05
CA GLY A 5 14.07 2.47 -0.23
C GLY A 5 15.59 2.50 -0.26
N SER A 6 16.28 1.37 -0.40
CA SER A 6 17.66 1.44 -0.84
C SER A 6 17.64 2.19 -2.17
N ARG A 7 18.55 3.08 -2.34
CA ARG A 7 18.73 3.86 -3.56
C ARG A 7 19.18 2.91 -4.66
N GLN A 8 18.22 2.31 -5.35
CA GLN A 8 18.54 1.60 -6.58
C GLN A 8 18.66 2.67 -7.66
N ILE A 9 19.87 2.98 -8.02
CA ILE A 9 20.19 3.82 -9.17
C ILE A 9 20.17 2.86 -10.35
N ASP A 10 19.35 3.13 -11.34
CA ASP A 10 19.50 2.52 -12.65
C ASP A 10 20.86 3.00 -13.20
N PRO A 11 21.81 2.10 -13.46
CA PRO A 11 23.14 2.50 -13.90
C PRO A 11 23.14 3.23 -15.24
N GLU A 12 22.13 3.05 -16.07
CA GLU A 12 22.02 3.70 -17.38
C GLU A 12 21.26 5.03 -17.37
N GLU A 13 20.33 5.23 -16.46
CA GLU A 13 19.46 6.41 -16.44
C GLU A 13 19.54 7.24 -15.14
N GLY A 14 20.19 6.73 -14.11
CA GLY A 14 20.36 7.45 -12.85
C GLY A 14 19.07 7.73 -12.07
N CYS A 15 18.03 6.94 -12.31
CA CYS A 15 16.72 7.12 -11.71
C CYS A 15 16.61 6.45 -10.34
N PRO A 16 16.45 7.19 -9.25
CA PRO A 16 16.19 6.58 -7.95
C PRO A 16 14.76 6.04 -7.87
N VAL A 17 14.60 4.83 -7.38
CA VAL A 17 13.29 4.27 -7.02
C VAL A 17 12.95 4.71 -5.60
N TYR A 18 11.94 5.55 -5.45
CA TYR A 18 11.44 5.97 -4.15
C TYR A 18 10.09 5.31 -3.85
N LEU A 19 9.95 4.79 -2.64
CA LEU A 19 8.65 4.49 -2.08
C LEU A 19 8.03 5.82 -1.61
N GLY A 20 6.96 6.27 -2.22
CA GLY A 20 6.19 7.41 -1.72
C GLY A 20 6.26 8.70 -2.52
N ALA A 21 6.91 8.76 -3.67
CA ALA A 21 6.90 9.96 -4.49
C ALA A 21 6.52 9.67 -5.94
N ALA A 22 5.45 10.32 -6.38
CA ALA A 22 5.28 10.60 -7.80
C ALA A 22 6.21 11.77 -8.13
N GLN A 23 7.41 11.54 -8.62
CA GLN A 23 8.28 12.61 -9.06
C GLN A 23 9.08 12.22 -10.27
N THR A 24 8.72 12.92 -11.29
CA THR A 24 9.45 13.00 -12.53
C THR A 24 10.45 14.15 -12.45
N ASN A 25 11.72 13.86 -12.27
CA ASN A 25 12.74 14.73 -12.77
C ASN A 25 13.52 13.96 -13.82
N LYS A 26 13.44 14.41 -15.07
CA LYS A 26 14.17 13.88 -16.22
C LYS A 26 13.81 12.44 -16.65
N GLY A 27 12.54 12.17 -16.92
CA GLY A 27 12.14 10.91 -17.54
C GLY A 27 12.04 9.69 -16.61
N CYS A 28 12.38 9.82 -15.35
CA CYS A 28 12.16 8.77 -14.37
C CYS A 28 10.68 8.69 -14.01
N VAL A 29 9.95 7.79 -14.63
CA VAL A 29 8.54 7.55 -14.35
C VAL A 29 8.46 6.33 -13.44
N GLY A 30 8.08 6.54 -12.20
CA GLY A 30 7.84 5.46 -11.26
C GLY A 30 6.87 5.88 -10.17
N ASN A 31 5.62 5.44 -10.28
CA ASN A 31 4.68 5.53 -9.17
C ASN A 31 4.82 4.26 -8.34
N TYR A 32 5.35 4.38 -7.14
CA TYR A 32 5.38 3.31 -6.16
C TYR A 32 5.07 3.87 -4.79
N PHE A 33 3.85 3.69 -4.33
CA PHE A 33 3.44 4.14 -3.00
C PHE A 33 2.42 3.20 -2.36
N ALA A 34 2.50 3.08 -1.05
CA ALA A 34 1.51 2.43 -0.21
C ALA A 34 0.56 3.48 0.36
N SER A 35 -0.71 3.18 0.40
CA SER A 35 -1.74 4.02 0.99
C SER A 35 -2.82 3.18 1.64
N SER A 36 -3.45 3.72 2.68
CA SER A 36 -4.68 3.20 3.24
C SER A 36 -5.69 4.33 3.42
N GLY A 37 -6.94 3.97 3.52
CA GLY A 37 -8.02 4.96 3.64
C GLY A 37 -9.37 4.29 3.73
N PHE A 38 -10.39 5.04 3.37
CA PHE A 38 -11.77 4.62 3.47
C PHE A 38 -12.50 4.84 2.15
N TYR A 39 -13.42 3.95 1.88
CA TYR A 39 -14.34 4.03 0.76
C TYR A 39 -15.77 3.95 1.26
N SER A 40 -16.66 4.75 0.70
CA SER A 40 -18.10 4.63 0.91
C SER A 40 -18.80 4.41 -0.40
N PRO A 41 -19.69 3.40 -0.52
CA PRO A 41 -20.41 3.14 -1.77
C PRO A 41 -21.20 4.35 -2.29
N GLY A 42 -21.68 5.23 -1.39
CA GLY A 42 -22.43 6.42 -1.77
C GLY A 42 -21.58 7.67 -2.01
N LEU A 43 -20.39 7.77 -1.41
CA LEU A 43 -19.55 8.97 -1.42
C LEU A 43 -18.21 8.78 -2.16
N GLY A 44 -17.87 7.54 -2.55
CA GLY A 44 -16.58 7.22 -3.16
C GLY A 44 -15.43 7.15 -2.17
N TYR A 45 -14.21 7.46 -2.62
CA TYR A 45 -13.03 7.49 -1.75
C TYR A 45 -13.08 8.67 -0.79
N LEU A 46 -13.05 8.35 0.49
CA LEU A 46 -12.99 9.34 1.55
C LEU A 46 -11.53 9.71 1.80
N ASN A 47 -11.20 10.98 1.59
CA ASN A 47 -9.87 11.51 1.82
C ASN A 47 -9.89 12.42 3.06
N PRO A 48 -9.70 11.87 4.27
CA PRO A 48 -9.73 12.67 5.48
C PRO A 48 -8.59 13.69 5.46
N LYS A 49 -8.92 14.95 5.71
CA LYS A 49 -7.91 15.97 5.97
C LYS A 49 -7.55 15.91 7.45
N PHE A 50 -6.40 15.34 7.74
CA PHE A 50 -5.88 15.34 9.11
C PHE A 50 -5.44 16.75 9.48
N SER A 51 -6.01 17.28 10.56
CA SER A 51 -5.80 18.64 11.05
C SER A 51 -4.93 18.70 12.31
N SER A 52 -4.73 17.57 12.98
CA SER A 52 -3.86 17.45 14.14
C SER A 52 -2.95 16.25 14.04
N LEU A 53 -1.78 16.37 14.66
CA LEU A 53 -0.79 15.30 14.81
C LEU A 53 -0.27 15.32 16.24
N GLU A 54 -0.48 14.22 16.96
CA GLU A 54 0.09 13.99 18.29
C GLU A 54 1.19 12.93 18.19
N LYS A 55 2.19 13.03 19.07
CA LYS A 55 3.28 12.08 19.18
C LYS A 55 3.35 11.56 20.59
N MET A 56 3.17 10.27 20.77
CA MET A 56 3.22 9.60 22.05
C MET A 56 4.40 8.61 22.09
N PRO A 57 5.45 8.91 22.85
CA PRO A 57 6.55 7.96 23.03
C PRO A 57 6.13 6.80 23.94
N LEU A 58 6.65 5.62 23.66
CA LEU A 58 6.46 4.40 24.47
C LEU A 58 7.73 4.07 25.27
N GLY A 59 7.57 3.33 26.36
CA GLY A 59 8.68 2.98 27.25
C GLY A 59 9.71 2.01 26.62
N ASP A 60 9.36 1.34 25.51
CA ASP A 60 10.24 0.46 24.73
C ASP A 60 11.00 1.19 23.60
N GLY A 61 10.94 2.50 23.57
CA GLY A 61 11.52 3.33 22.52
C GLY A 61 10.66 3.45 21.27
N GLY A 62 9.50 2.80 21.23
CA GLY A 62 8.51 2.97 20.18
C GLY A 62 7.81 4.33 20.24
N VAL A 63 7.12 4.67 19.19
CA VAL A 63 6.35 5.93 19.07
C VAL A 63 5.02 5.65 18.39
N ILE A 64 3.95 6.17 18.97
CA ILE A 64 2.64 6.23 18.32
C ILE A 64 2.43 7.66 17.79
N TYR A 65 2.14 7.77 16.51
CA TYR A 65 1.65 8.99 15.89
C TYR A 65 0.13 8.89 15.76
N ILE A 66 -0.58 9.89 16.27
CA ILE A 66 -2.04 9.97 16.23
C ILE A 66 -2.41 11.16 15.35
N LEU A 67 -3.04 10.88 14.23
CA LEU A 67 -3.56 11.87 13.31
C LEU A 67 -5.07 11.92 13.46
N SER A 68 -5.63 13.10 13.68
CA SER A 68 -7.06 13.31 13.77
C SER A 68 -7.54 14.29 12.70
N GLY A 69 -8.71 14.01 12.16
CA GLY A 69 -9.34 14.82 11.12
C GLY A 69 -10.84 14.59 11.06
N ALA A 70 -11.50 15.37 10.25
CA ALA A 70 -12.94 15.27 10.05
C ALA A 70 -13.33 15.71 8.63
N ASN A 71 -14.46 15.21 8.15
CA ASN A 71 -15.23 15.82 7.07
C ASN A 71 -16.59 16.30 7.59
N GLU A 72 -17.60 16.46 6.72
CA GLU A 72 -18.93 16.95 7.12
C GLU A 72 -19.57 16.03 8.15
N ASP A 73 -19.53 14.71 7.95
CA ASP A 73 -20.30 13.73 8.74
C ASP A 73 -19.45 12.83 9.62
N LEU A 74 -18.15 12.66 9.31
CA LEU A 74 -17.29 11.66 9.92
C LEU A 74 -16.12 12.29 10.66
N LEU A 75 -15.70 11.58 11.71
CA LEU A 75 -14.45 11.80 12.44
C LEU A 75 -13.48 10.69 12.07
N PHE A 76 -12.22 11.04 11.85
CA PHE A 76 -11.17 10.09 11.51
C PHE A 76 -10.04 10.20 12.53
N THR A 77 -9.58 9.04 12.99
CA THR A 77 -8.36 8.94 13.78
C THR A 77 -7.50 7.84 13.19
N ARG A 78 -6.26 8.17 12.86
CA ARG A 78 -5.25 7.20 12.42
C ARG A 78 -4.15 7.12 13.45
N ARG A 79 -3.85 5.92 13.92
CA ARG A 79 -2.72 5.62 14.77
C ARG A 79 -1.66 4.88 13.97
N VAL A 80 -0.43 5.35 14.03
CA VAL A 80 0.71 4.70 13.39
C VAL A 80 1.74 4.39 14.45
N LEU A 81 1.93 3.12 14.74
CA LEU A 81 2.92 2.65 15.70
C LEU A 81 4.21 2.28 14.96
N MET A 82 5.30 2.84 15.43
CA MET A 82 6.65 2.57 14.96
C MET A 82 7.52 2.07 16.11
N ARG A 83 8.26 0.98 15.90
CA ARG A 83 9.22 0.45 16.89
C ARG A 83 10.64 0.45 16.33
N PRO A 84 11.65 0.76 17.16
CA PRO A 84 13.07 0.68 16.75
C PRO A 84 13.44 -0.71 16.25
N GLY A 85 14.23 -0.77 15.18
CA GLY A 85 14.72 -2.03 14.62
C GLY A 85 13.68 -2.86 13.86
N GLN A 86 12.44 -2.40 13.75
CA GLN A 86 11.41 -3.05 12.93
C GLN A 86 11.25 -2.33 11.59
N PHE A 87 11.01 -3.11 10.53
CA PHE A 87 10.69 -2.62 9.19
C PHE A 87 9.17 -2.60 8.91
N SER A 88 8.38 -2.87 9.94
CA SER A 88 6.91 -2.83 9.89
C SER A 88 6.36 -1.62 10.64
N LEU A 89 5.22 -1.13 10.16
CA LEU A 89 4.39 -0.15 10.83
C LEU A 89 3.05 -0.81 11.15
N GLU A 90 2.53 -0.60 12.36
CA GLU A 90 1.15 -0.95 12.66
C GLU A 90 0.28 0.29 12.41
N VAL A 91 -0.75 0.14 11.61
CA VAL A 91 -1.69 1.23 11.28
C VAL A 91 -3.08 0.81 11.75
N GLU A 92 -3.67 1.63 12.61
CA GLU A 92 -5.05 1.49 13.06
C GLU A 92 -5.83 2.72 12.60
N ASP A 93 -6.93 2.48 11.89
CA ASP A 93 -7.84 3.53 11.45
C ASP A 93 -9.19 3.40 12.16
N ILE A 94 -9.63 4.49 12.80
CA ILE A 94 -10.88 4.57 13.52
C ILE A 94 -11.75 5.62 12.84
N VAL A 95 -12.98 5.26 12.53
CA VAL A 95 -13.98 6.16 11.97
C VAL A 95 -15.14 6.29 12.95
N GLY A 96 -15.48 7.50 13.28
CA GLY A 96 -16.65 7.86 14.09
C GLY A 96 -17.64 8.68 13.31
N LEU A 97 -18.91 8.57 13.64
CA LEU A 97 -19.97 9.41 13.10
C LEU A 97 -20.09 10.68 13.96
N LYS A 98 -20.23 11.83 13.34
CA LYS A 98 -20.55 13.06 14.07
C LYS A 98 -21.98 13.02 14.60
N ALA A 99 -22.22 13.70 15.70
CA ALA A 99 -23.55 13.83 16.26
C ALA A 99 -24.50 14.52 15.26
N GLY A 100 -25.63 13.86 14.98
CA GLY A 100 -26.64 14.37 14.05
C GLY A 100 -26.44 14.02 12.58
N SER A 101 -25.35 13.31 12.25
CA SER A 101 -25.14 12.81 10.87
C SER A 101 -25.84 11.47 10.65
N GLU A 102 -26.23 11.23 9.40
CA GLU A 102 -26.85 9.96 9.00
C GLU A 102 -25.82 8.82 8.96
N PRO A 103 -26.21 7.59 9.33
CA PRO A 103 -25.35 6.43 9.23
C PRO A 103 -24.83 6.21 7.81
N THR A 104 -23.54 6.09 7.69
CA THR A 104 -22.85 5.90 6.40
C THR A 104 -22.04 4.62 6.43
N ASN A 105 -22.20 3.78 5.41
CA ASN A 105 -21.37 2.60 5.24
C ASN A 105 -19.95 3.01 4.81
N VAL A 106 -18.97 2.64 5.61
CA VAL A 106 -17.56 2.96 5.36
C VAL A 106 -16.76 1.68 5.37
N VAL A 107 -16.02 1.44 4.29
CA VAL A 107 -15.17 0.27 4.11
C VAL A 107 -13.71 0.73 4.15
N PRO A 108 -12.87 0.20 5.03
CA PRO A 108 -11.45 0.47 5.01
C PRO A 108 -10.80 -0.21 3.80
N TYR A 109 -9.73 0.38 3.28
CA TYR A 109 -8.88 -0.25 2.28
C TYR A 109 -7.41 0.04 2.56
N ALA A 110 -6.55 -0.89 2.15
CA ALA A 110 -5.12 -0.67 2.06
C ALA A 110 -4.65 -1.09 0.66
N ARG A 111 -3.76 -0.32 0.05
CA ARG A 111 -3.27 -0.61 -1.30
C ARG A 111 -1.82 -0.23 -1.50
N ILE A 112 -1.20 -0.92 -2.45
CA ILE A 112 0.06 -0.53 -3.07
C ILE A 112 -0.24 -0.19 -4.52
N LEU A 113 0.21 0.98 -4.96
CA LEU A 113 0.11 1.40 -6.35
C LEU A 113 1.50 1.44 -6.95
N ARG A 114 1.66 0.86 -8.14
CA ARG A 114 2.91 0.86 -8.89
C ARG A 114 2.65 0.91 -10.38
N ASP A 115 3.55 1.57 -11.12
CA ASP A 115 3.59 1.42 -12.57
C ASP A 115 4.11 0.05 -13.00
N GLY A 116 3.87 -0.29 -14.25
CA GLY A 116 4.27 -1.57 -14.84
C GLY A 116 5.71 -1.61 -15.34
N TYR A 117 6.55 -0.62 -14.99
CA TYR A 117 7.93 -0.59 -15.46
C TYR A 117 8.70 -1.82 -15.00
N ARG A 118 9.34 -2.48 -15.94
CA ARG A 118 10.32 -3.56 -15.71
C ARG A 118 11.64 -3.11 -16.31
N PRO A 119 12.75 -3.19 -15.58
CA PRO A 119 14.06 -2.92 -16.15
C PRO A 119 14.30 -3.87 -17.33
N PRO A 120 14.98 -3.40 -18.39
CA PRO A 120 15.32 -4.24 -19.53
C PRO A 120 16.18 -5.42 -19.08
N ARG A 121 15.93 -6.59 -19.67
CA ARG A 121 16.72 -7.80 -19.38
C ARG A 121 18.06 -7.69 -20.09
N ALA A 122 19.15 -7.73 -19.33
CA ALA A 122 20.50 -7.82 -19.89
C ALA A 122 20.98 -9.28 -19.87
N PHE A 123 21.66 -9.72 -20.95
CA PHE A 123 22.04 -11.12 -21.17
C PHE A 123 22.97 -11.74 -20.11
N LEU A 124 23.71 -10.91 -19.38
CA LEU A 124 24.62 -11.34 -18.30
C LEU A 124 24.23 -10.82 -16.91
N ASP A 125 23.08 -10.19 -16.80
CA ASP A 125 22.59 -9.67 -15.52
C ASP A 125 21.54 -10.63 -14.93
N PHE A 126 21.99 -11.52 -14.03
CA PHE A 126 21.12 -12.46 -13.34
C PHE A 126 20.02 -11.76 -12.53
N ASP A 127 20.25 -10.53 -12.09
CA ASP A 127 19.25 -9.74 -11.35
C ASP A 127 18.09 -9.30 -12.24
N SER A 128 18.28 -9.23 -13.54
CA SER A 128 17.22 -8.91 -14.49
C SER A 128 16.16 -10.00 -14.63
N TYR A 129 16.44 -11.21 -14.13
CA TYR A 129 15.53 -12.36 -14.10
C TYR A 129 14.79 -12.53 -12.78
N THR A 130 15.05 -11.68 -11.79
CA THR A 130 14.35 -11.75 -10.52
C THR A 130 12.88 -11.39 -10.67
N TYR A 131 12.04 -12.02 -9.84
CA TYR A 131 10.61 -11.78 -9.87
C TYR A 131 10.29 -10.33 -9.49
N LEU A 132 9.37 -9.75 -10.25
CA LEU A 132 8.84 -8.42 -10.04
C LEU A 132 7.33 -8.45 -10.29
N GLY A 133 6.55 -8.34 -9.23
CA GLY A 133 5.10 -8.36 -9.32
C GLY A 133 4.40 -8.57 -7.99
N PRO A 134 3.06 -8.60 -8.03
CA PRO A 134 2.25 -8.90 -6.86
C PRO A 134 2.45 -10.33 -6.39
N VAL A 135 2.53 -10.50 -5.08
CA VAL A 135 2.52 -11.80 -4.40
C VAL A 135 1.49 -11.74 -3.27
N PHE A 136 0.90 -12.87 -2.95
CA PHE A 136 -0.15 -12.94 -1.94
C PHE A 136 -0.16 -14.30 -1.23
N SER A 137 -0.83 -14.32 -0.10
CA SER A 137 -1.18 -15.53 0.63
C SER A 137 -2.65 -15.48 1.02
N THR A 138 -3.36 -16.55 0.75
CA THR A 138 -4.78 -16.74 1.08
C THR A 138 -4.99 -18.13 1.64
N GLU A 139 -6.23 -18.44 2.08
CA GLU A 139 -6.60 -19.81 2.48
C GLU A 139 -6.43 -20.82 1.33
N ARG A 140 -6.59 -20.36 0.09
CA ARG A 140 -6.54 -21.21 -1.10
C ARG A 140 -5.13 -21.41 -1.63
N ASP A 141 -4.31 -20.37 -1.55
CA ASP A 141 -2.94 -20.38 -2.04
C ASP A 141 -1.99 -19.76 -1.00
N SER A 142 -1.13 -20.56 -0.41
CA SER A 142 -0.21 -20.12 0.63
C SER A 142 0.88 -19.16 0.11
N PHE A 143 1.16 -19.16 -1.21
CA PHE A 143 2.08 -18.25 -1.86
C PHE A 143 1.79 -18.14 -3.35
N GLY A 144 0.87 -17.25 -3.71
CA GLY A 144 0.52 -16.95 -5.09
C GLY A 144 1.38 -15.85 -5.69
N LYS A 145 1.53 -15.87 -7.02
CA LYS A 145 2.22 -14.85 -7.81
C LYS A 145 1.34 -14.40 -8.97
N LEU A 146 1.35 -13.11 -9.26
CA LEU A 146 0.61 -12.52 -10.37
C LEU A 146 1.55 -11.75 -11.28
N ASP A 147 1.48 -11.99 -12.57
CA ASP A 147 2.22 -11.20 -13.55
C ASP A 147 1.48 -9.93 -13.96
N PHE A 148 2.21 -8.84 -14.14
CA PHE A 148 1.61 -7.59 -14.64
C PHE A 148 0.99 -7.73 -16.04
N SER A 149 1.51 -8.64 -16.87
CA SER A 149 0.91 -8.99 -18.17
C SER A 149 -0.50 -9.51 -17.99
N ASP A 150 -0.67 -10.47 -17.07
CA ASP A 150 -1.98 -11.11 -16.84
C ASP A 150 -2.97 -10.11 -16.25
N LEU A 151 -2.51 -9.25 -15.33
CA LEU A 151 -3.32 -8.17 -14.74
C LEU A 151 -3.69 -7.06 -15.75
N SER A 152 -3.04 -7.03 -16.91
CA SER A 152 -3.44 -6.11 -17.99
C SER A 152 -4.71 -6.56 -18.69
N GLU A 153 -4.99 -7.85 -18.68
CA GLU A 153 -6.13 -8.48 -19.34
C GLU A 153 -7.24 -8.85 -18.35
N ASN A 154 -6.85 -9.34 -17.17
CA ASN A 154 -7.79 -9.81 -16.15
C ASN A 154 -7.43 -9.27 -14.77
N SER A 155 -8.43 -8.84 -14.00
CA SER A 155 -8.23 -8.52 -12.58
C SER A 155 -8.20 -9.78 -11.74
N PHE A 156 -7.35 -9.79 -10.72
CA PHE A 156 -7.39 -10.78 -9.64
C PHE A 156 -8.30 -10.29 -8.53
N GLU A 157 -9.15 -11.17 -8.02
CA GLU A 157 -10.02 -10.92 -6.89
C GLU A 157 -10.24 -12.22 -6.11
N GLU A 158 -10.01 -12.19 -4.80
CA GLU A 158 -10.23 -13.33 -3.91
C GLU A 158 -10.61 -12.86 -2.51
N GLU A 159 -11.51 -13.61 -1.84
CA GLU A 159 -11.81 -13.43 -0.42
C GLU A 159 -11.12 -14.52 0.39
N SER A 160 -10.50 -14.14 1.50
CA SER A 160 -9.79 -15.05 2.40
C SER A 160 -9.89 -14.61 3.86
N LEU A 161 -9.88 -15.58 4.75
CA LEU A 161 -9.64 -15.35 6.17
C LEU A 161 -8.15 -15.10 6.37
N GLY A 162 -7.79 -13.95 6.93
CA GLY A 162 -6.40 -13.56 7.09
C GLY A 162 -5.61 -13.53 5.78
N GLY A 163 -4.32 -13.82 5.86
CA GLY A 163 -3.41 -13.78 4.72
C GLY A 163 -2.66 -12.45 4.59
N TRP A 164 -2.09 -12.19 3.42
CA TRP A 164 -1.38 -10.94 3.13
C TRP A 164 -1.29 -10.70 1.63
N LEU A 165 -1.05 -9.45 1.26
CA LEU A 165 -0.83 -9.03 -0.12
C LEU A 165 0.40 -8.13 -0.18
N ALA A 166 1.27 -8.37 -1.15
CA ALA A 166 2.53 -7.66 -1.26
C ALA A 166 2.92 -7.39 -2.71
N LEU A 167 3.84 -6.46 -2.88
CA LEU A 167 4.59 -6.27 -4.09
C LEU A 167 6.04 -6.66 -3.85
N ALA A 168 6.49 -7.70 -4.53
CA ALA A 168 7.88 -8.13 -4.52
C ALA A 168 8.66 -7.47 -5.64
N GLN A 169 9.86 -7.00 -5.32
CA GLN A 169 10.76 -6.33 -6.25
C GLN A 169 12.20 -6.69 -5.94
N ARG A 170 12.76 -7.60 -6.68
CA ARG A 170 14.14 -8.08 -6.46
C ARG A 170 14.38 -8.44 -4.98
N TYR A 171 15.11 -7.57 -4.26
CA TYR A 171 15.49 -7.77 -2.86
C TYR A 171 14.50 -7.14 -1.86
N PHE A 172 13.45 -6.47 -2.35
CA PHE A 172 12.51 -5.73 -1.53
C PHE A 172 11.10 -6.26 -1.67
N VAL A 173 10.37 -6.19 -0.57
CA VAL A 173 8.96 -6.48 -0.51
C VAL A 173 8.26 -5.37 0.28
N SER A 174 7.13 -4.91 -0.24
CA SER A 174 6.21 -4.07 0.53
C SER A 174 4.89 -4.79 0.63
N SER A 175 4.38 -4.95 1.84
CA SER A 175 3.18 -5.75 2.09
C SER A 175 2.19 -5.03 2.98
N TRP A 176 0.93 -5.38 2.78
CA TRP A 176 -0.13 -5.19 3.74
C TRP A 176 -0.49 -6.53 4.34
N VAL A 177 -0.47 -6.57 5.68
CA VAL A 177 -0.85 -7.74 6.47
C VAL A 177 -2.03 -7.31 7.34
N PRO A 178 -3.25 -7.73 7.02
CA PRO A 178 -4.44 -7.38 7.78
C PRO A 178 -4.60 -8.26 9.02
N GLN A 179 -5.67 -8.04 9.75
CA GLN A 179 -6.07 -8.92 10.85
C GLN A 179 -6.26 -10.35 10.35
N GLN A 180 -5.64 -11.34 11.03
CA GLN A 180 -5.59 -12.72 10.55
C GLN A 180 -6.86 -13.54 10.89
N ASP A 181 -7.68 -13.04 11.77
CA ASP A 181 -8.95 -13.62 12.22
C ASP A 181 -10.19 -13.01 11.53
N GLU A 182 -9.98 -12.13 10.56
CA GLU A 182 -11.03 -11.49 9.78
C GLU A 182 -10.97 -11.87 8.30
N ARG A 183 -12.12 -11.79 7.62
CA ARG A 183 -12.19 -11.97 6.17
C ARG A 183 -11.88 -10.67 5.45
N HIS A 184 -11.01 -10.78 4.46
CA HIS A 184 -10.57 -9.67 3.63
C HIS A 184 -10.74 -10.00 2.16
N LYS A 185 -10.99 -8.96 1.37
CA LYS A 185 -11.07 -9.05 -0.08
C LYS A 185 -9.79 -8.55 -0.70
N TYR A 186 -9.05 -9.45 -1.32
CA TYR A 186 -7.80 -9.17 -2.02
C TYR A 186 -8.06 -8.86 -3.48
N GLN A 187 -7.46 -7.80 -3.99
CA GLN A 187 -7.61 -7.37 -5.38
C GLN A 187 -6.27 -6.96 -5.98
N ALA A 188 -6.03 -7.35 -7.23
CA ALA A 188 -4.95 -6.79 -8.03
C ALA A 188 -5.48 -6.50 -9.44
N ARG A 189 -5.22 -5.28 -9.94
CA ARG A 189 -5.71 -4.86 -11.25
C ARG A 189 -4.89 -3.72 -11.83
N LYS A 190 -4.94 -3.60 -13.14
CA LYS A 190 -4.47 -2.40 -13.84
C LYS A 190 -5.48 -1.27 -13.67
N VAL A 191 -5.01 -0.06 -13.35
CA VAL A 191 -5.85 1.13 -13.25
C VAL A 191 -5.68 2.03 -14.48
N SER A 192 -6.60 2.98 -14.67
CA SER A 192 -6.67 3.84 -15.87
C SER A 192 -5.40 4.64 -16.18
N SER A 193 -4.58 4.93 -15.18
CA SER A 193 -3.28 5.59 -15.35
C SER A 193 -2.18 4.68 -15.93
N GLY A 194 -2.49 3.41 -16.21
CA GLY A 194 -1.50 2.41 -16.61
C GLY A 194 -0.71 1.79 -15.46
N ALA A 195 -0.93 2.26 -14.23
CA ALA A 195 -0.37 1.65 -13.03
C ALA A 195 -1.17 0.41 -12.60
N TYR A 196 -0.59 -0.36 -11.68
CA TYR A 196 -1.22 -1.52 -11.07
C TYR A 196 -1.55 -1.20 -9.61
N SER A 197 -2.79 -1.48 -9.22
CA SER A 197 -3.29 -1.37 -7.86
C SER A 197 -3.40 -2.75 -7.26
N ILE A 198 -2.79 -2.93 -6.11
CA ILE A 198 -2.81 -4.14 -5.31
C ILE A 198 -3.42 -3.74 -3.97
N ALA A 199 -4.59 -4.27 -3.63
CA ALA A 199 -5.41 -3.77 -2.52
C ALA A 199 -6.09 -4.90 -1.74
N LEU A 200 -6.39 -4.62 -0.49
CA LEU A 200 -7.27 -5.38 0.39
C LEU A 200 -8.28 -4.45 1.06
#